data_2fea25eb80b9f2f0fb43819c758e153c
#
_entry.id   2fea25eb80b9f2f0fb43819c758e153c
#
_cell.length_a   1.000
_cell.length_b   1.000
_cell.length_c   1.000
_cell.angle_alpha   90.00
_cell.angle_beta   90.00
_cell.angle_gamma   90.00
#
_symmetry.space_group_name_H-M   'P 1'
#
loop_
_entity.id
_entity.type
_entity.pdbx_description
1 polymer ?
#
loop_
_entity_poly.entity_id
_entity_poly.type
_entity_poly.pdbx_seq_one_letter_code
_entity_poly.pdbx_strand_id
1 'polypeptide(L)'
;MAEGILRDRIEKAGLDIQVDSAGTANYHVGEPPHKNTIKVAAENGLDIRDLKARQFQTNDFEEFDIIYVMDSSNHDDVMRLAKSDIHTSKVRFFLNELNEGNSVNVPDPWFGGYDGFQEVYKLLDRTCDNIVNKLINSRINSSD
;
A
#
# COMPACT_ATOMS: atom_id res chain seq x y z
N MET A 1 1.01 4.74 5.66
CA MET A 1 1.89 3.80 6.40
C MET A 1 2.40 2.67 5.51
N ALA A 2 1.55 2.01 4.74
CA ALA A 2 1.96 0.94 3.83
C ALA A 2 3.02 1.39 2.82
N GLU A 3 2.89 2.57 2.23
CA GLU A 3 3.86 3.12 1.30
C GLU A 3 5.25 3.22 1.94
N GLY A 4 5.34 3.73 3.15
CA GLY A 4 6.63 3.88 3.85
C GLY A 4 7.28 2.54 4.15
N ILE A 5 6.50 1.56 4.60
CA ILE A 5 7.01 0.21 4.89
C ILE A 5 7.51 -0.46 3.61
N LEU A 6 6.69 -0.43 2.56
CA LEU A 6 7.03 -1.09 1.30
C LEU A 6 8.25 -0.45 0.65
N ARG A 7 8.34 0.88 0.65
CA ARG A 7 9.50 1.61 0.12
C ARG A 7 10.78 1.21 0.86
N ASP A 8 10.73 1.14 2.19
CA ASP A 8 11.88 0.73 3.01
C ASP A 8 12.35 -0.68 2.66
N ARG A 9 11.41 -1.62 2.54
CA ARG A 9 11.74 -3.02 2.19
C ARG A 9 12.32 -3.15 0.78
N ILE A 10 11.80 -2.39 -0.17
CA ILE A 10 12.28 -2.37 -1.55
C ILE A 10 13.71 -1.83 -1.60
N GLU A 11 14.00 -0.74 -0.89
CA GLU A 11 15.35 -0.17 -0.81
C GLU A 11 16.35 -1.15 -0.19
N LYS A 12 15.97 -1.80 0.91
CA LYS A 12 16.83 -2.79 1.59
C LYS A 12 17.09 -4.02 0.72
N ALA A 13 16.16 -4.38 -0.15
CA ALA A 13 16.31 -5.50 -1.07
C ALA A 13 17.08 -5.11 -2.35
N GLY A 14 17.40 -3.84 -2.54
CA GLY A 14 18.12 -3.37 -3.73
C GLY A 14 17.29 -3.43 -5.01
N LEU A 15 15.97 -3.36 -4.91
CA LEU A 15 15.07 -3.40 -6.07
C LEU A 15 14.84 -2.00 -6.62
N ASP A 16 14.79 -1.89 -7.95
CA ASP A 16 14.51 -0.64 -8.65
C ASP A 16 13.01 -0.57 -8.97
N ILE A 17 12.22 -0.24 -7.95
CA ILE A 17 10.76 -0.18 -8.04
C ILE A 17 10.30 1.11 -7.38
N GLN A 18 9.41 1.84 -8.06
CA GLN A 18 8.80 3.05 -7.53
C GLN A 18 7.54 2.69 -6.75
N VAL A 19 7.38 3.31 -5.58
CA VAL A 19 6.22 3.12 -4.70
C VAL A 19 5.60 4.47 -4.42
N ASP A 20 4.28 4.53 -4.50
CA ASP A 20 3.51 5.72 -4.15
C ASP A 20 2.18 5.28 -3.54
N SER A 21 1.49 6.20 -2.89
CA SER A 21 0.16 5.94 -2.34
C SER A 21 -0.79 7.08 -2.66
N ALA A 22 -2.08 6.76 -2.68
CA ALA A 22 -3.13 7.73 -2.97
C ALA A 22 -4.41 7.34 -2.22
N GLY A 23 -5.25 8.32 -1.93
CA GLY A 23 -6.56 8.10 -1.36
C GLY A 23 -7.65 8.26 -2.41
N THR A 24 -8.80 7.64 -2.18
CA THR A 24 -9.96 7.79 -3.07
C THR A 24 -10.85 8.98 -2.69
N ALA A 25 -10.66 9.54 -1.48
CA ALA A 25 -11.31 10.75 -1.02
C ALA A 25 -10.34 11.93 -1.06
N ASN A 26 -10.86 13.15 -1.16
CA ASN A 26 -10.03 14.35 -1.33
C ASN A 26 -9.90 15.23 -0.08
N TYR A 27 -10.41 14.78 1.09
CA TYR A 27 -10.43 15.62 2.30
C TYR A 27 -9.06 15.92 2.88
N HIS A 28 -8.10 15.03 2.66
CA HIS A 28 -6.79 15.09 3.31
C HIS A 28 -5.63 15.30 2.34
N VAL A 29 -5.92 15.75 1.12
CA VAL A 29 -4.87 15.99 0.12
C VAL A 29 -3.85 16.99 0.66
N GLY A 30 -2.58 16.61 0.58
CA GLY A 30 -1.46 17.40 1.08
C GLY A 30 -1.17 17.25 2.57
N GLU A 31 -2.01 16.54 3.31
CA GLU A 31 -1.79 16.33 4.75
C GLU A 31 -0.77 15.22 5.01
N PRO A 32 0.01 15.34 6.10
CA PRO A 32 0.89 14.24 6.52
C PRO A 32 0.08 13.10 7.14
N PRO A 33 0.69 11.93 7.37
CA PRO A 33 0.02 10.83 8.09
C PRO A 33 -0.40 11.26 9.48
N HIS A 34 -1.39 10.56 10.05
CA HIS A 34 -1.83 10.78 11.42
C HIS A 34 -0.67 10.62 12.41
N LYS A 35 -0.68 11.42 13.50
CA LYS A 35 0.42 11.43 14.48
C LYS A 35 0.71 10.06 15.09
N ASN A 36 -0.31 9.23 15.34
CA ASN A 36 -0.12 7.89 15.88
C ASN A 36 0.51 6.96 14.84
N THR A 37 0.19 7.15 13.56
CA THR A 37 0.83 6.42 12.45
C THR A 37 2.32 6.76 12.38
N ILE A 38 2.66 8.04 12.47
CA ILE A 38 4.06 8.49 12.49
C ILE A 38 4.81 7.90 13.68
N LYS A 39 4.17 7.91 14.86
CA LYS A 39 4.78 7.40 16.09
C LYS A 39 5.06 5.89 16.00
N VAL A 40 4.08 5.11 15.55
CA VAL A 40 4.26 3.66 15.40
C VAL A 40 5.36 3.36 14.39
N ALA A 41 5.39 4.07 13.27
CA ALA A 41 6.43 3.89 12.27
C ALA A 41 7.81 4.22 12.85
N ALA A 42 7.94 5.31 13.60
CA ALA A 42 9.20 5.69 14.24
C ALA A 42 9.68 4.65 15.25
N GLU A 43 8.78 4.05 16.03
CA GLU A 43 9.10 2.97 16.96
C GLU A 43 9.67 1.74 16.24
N ASN A 44 9.35 1.58 14.95
CA ASN A 44 9.85 0.50 14.12
C ASN A 44 10.98 0.94 13.17
N GLY A 45 11.56 2.10 13.40
CA GLY A 45 12.72 2.59 12.66
C GLY A 45 12.39 3.28 11.34
N LEU A 46 11.13 3.67 11.11
CA LEU A 46 10.72 4.34 9.88
C LEU A 46 10.29 5.78 10.11
N ASP A 47 10.80 6.68 9.27
CA ASP A 47 10.37 8.07 9.26
C ASP A 47 9.43 8.28 8.05
N ILE A 48 8.16 8.49 8.32
CA ILE A 48 7.15 8.73 7.29
C ILE A 48 6.57 10.14 7.33
N ARG A 49 7.23 11.07 8.04
CA ARG A 49 6.73 12.45 8.19
C ARG A 49 6.66 13.21 6.88
N ASP A 50 7.47 12.83 5.90
CA ASP A 50 7.51 13.49 4.59
C ASP A 50 6.42 13.01 3.63
N LEU A 51 5.70 11.95 3.96
CA LEU A 51 4.62 11.45 3.13
C LEU A 51 3.41 12.37 3.23
N LYS A 52 2.79 12.63 2.08
CA LYS A 52 1.60 13.48 2.01
C LYS A 52 0.50 12.76 1.24
N ALA A 53 -0.73 12.96 1.70
CA ALA A 53 -1.89 12.40 1.02
C ALA A 53 -2.05 13.07 -0.36
N ARG A 54 -2.36 12.25 -1.36
CA ARG A 54 -2.81 12.73 -2.68
C ARG A 54 -4.02 11.92 -3.11
N GLN A 55 -4.77 12.44 -4.06
CA GLN A 55 -5.94 11.75 -4.58
C GLN A 55 -5.56 10.85 -5.74
N PHE A 56 -6.15 9.64 -5.78
CA PHE A 56 -6.00 8.71 -6.90
C PHE A 56 -6.62 9.31 -8.16
N GLN A 57 -5.92 9.20 -9.27
CA GLN A 57 -6.35 9.74 -10.57
C GLN A 57 -6.30 8.66 -11.64
N THR A 58 -7.08 8.85 -12.70
CA THR A 58 -7.12 7.90 -13.83
C THR A 58 -5.73 7.66 -14.43
N ASN A 59 -4.88 8.69 -14.46
CA ASN A 59 -3.52 8.57 -14.99
C ASN A 59 -2.66 7.57 -14.20
N ASP A 60 -3.01 7.27 -12.95
CA ASP A 60 -2.28 6.29 -12.14
C ASP A 60 -2.35 4.88 -12.76
N PHE A 61 -3.40 4.57 -13.51
CA PHE A 61 -3.48 3.29 -14.23
C PHE A 61 -2.42 3.17 -15.32
N GLU A 62 -1.96 4.30 -15.86
CA GLU A 62 -0.93 4.29 -16.90
C GLU A 62 0.48 4.28 -16.31
N GLU A 63 0.67 4.96 -15.16
CA GLU A 63 1.98 5.12 -14.55
C GLU A 63 2.43 3.91 -13.74
N PHE A 64 1.49 3.14 -13.17
CA PHE A 64 1.82 2.04 -12.27
C PHE A 64 1.41 0.70 -12.87
N ASP A 65 2.23 -0.31 -12.62
CA ASP A 65 1.98 -1.68 -13.10
C ASP A 65 1.03 -2.44 -12.19
N ILE A 66 1.07 -2.17 -10.89
CA ILE A 66 0.23 -2.81 -9.88
C ILE A 66 -0.36 -1.73 -8.98
N ILE A 67 -1.67 -1.84 -8.73
CA ILE A 67 -2.41 -0.93 -7.87
C ILE A 67 -3.06 -1.73 -6.76
N TYR A 68 -2.57 -1.54 -5.52
CA TYR A 68 -3.14 -2.22 -4.36
C TYR A 68 -4.21 -1.36 -3.71
N VAL A 69 -5.35 -1.96 -3.43
CA VAL A 69 -6.43 -1.34 -2.65
C VAL A 69 -6.47 -1.95 -1.26
N MET A 70 -6.82 -1.14 -0.26
CA MET A 70 -6.77 -1.56 1.13
C MET A 70 -8.08 -2.18 1.61
N ASP A 71 -9.21 -1.82 0.99
CA ASP A 71 -10.53 -2.34 1.35
C ASP A 71 -11.48 -2.32 0.16
N SER A 72 -12.69 -2.84 0.37
CA SER A 72 -13.71 -2.93 -0.67
C SER A 72 -14.18 -1.55 -1.14
N SER A 73 -14.21 -0.55 -0.26
CA SER A 73 -14.59 0.81 -0.62
C SER A 73 -13.58 1.43 -1.57
N ASN A 74 -12.28 1.29 -1.28
CA ASN A 74 -11.23 1.74 -2.19
C ASN A 74 -11.32 1.02 -3.54
N HIS A 75 -11.58 -0.29 -3.51
CA HIS A 75 -11.72 -1.09 -4.72
C HIS A 75 -12.82 -0.53 -5.61
N ASP A 76 -14.01 -0.27 -5.05
CA ASP A 76 -15.15 0.25 -5.80
C ASP A 76 -14.84 1.62 -6.39
N ASP A 77 -14.21 2.51 -5.61
CA ASP A 77 -13.85 3.85 -6.07
C ASP A 77 -12.83 3.82 -7.20
N VAL A 78 -11.82 2.97 -7.10
CA VAL A 78 -10.80 2.81 -8.13
C VAL A 78 -11.40 2.20 -9.40
N MET A 79 -12.25 1.19 -9.27
CA MET A 79 -12.89 0.54 -10.41
C MET A 79 -13.79 1.49 -11.20
N ARG A 80 -14.42 2.47 -10.54
CA ARG A 80 -15.22 3.49 -11.25
C ARG A 80 -14.38 4.35 -12.20
N LEU A 81 -13.10 4.51 -11.91
CA LEU A 81 -12.18 5.30 -12.74
C LEU A 81 -11.50 4.46 -13.83
N ALA A 82 -11.60 3.14 -13.75
CA ALA A 82 -11.00 2.25 -14.75
C ALA A 82 -11.75 2.37 -16.08
N LYS A 83 -11.00 2.45 -17.18
CA LYS A 83 -11.55 2.66 -18.52
C LYS A 83 -11.34 1.47 -19.46
N SER A 84 -10.63 0.44 -19.00
CA SER A 84 -10.31 -0.73 -19.83
C SER A 84 -10.06 -1.96 -18.97
N ASP A 85 -10.02 -3.11 -19.60
CA ASP A 85 -9.64 -4.36 -18.93
C ASP A 85 -8.18 -4.35 -18.46
N ILE A 86 -7.32 -3.62 -19.16
CA ILE A 86 -5.93 -3.44 -18.74
C ILE A 86 -5.88 -2.70 -17.40
N HIS A 87 -6.71 -1.66 -17.24
CA HIS A 87 -6.79 -0.93 -15.97
C HIS A 87 -7.27 -1.84 -14.84
N THR A 88 -8.36 -2.57 -15.03
CA THR A 88 -8.92 -3.43 -13.98
C THR A 88 -7.99 -4.58 -13.61
N SER A 89 -7.21 -5.08 -14.55
CA SER A 89 -6.28 -6.19 -14.30
C SER A 89 -5.11 -5.80 -13.37
N LYS A 90 -4.83 -4.50 -13.24
CA LYS A 90 -3.77 -3.99 -12.36
C LYS A 90 -4.19 -3.89 -10.90
N VAL A 91 -5.49 -3.90 -10.61
CA VAL A 91 -6.03 -3.67 -9.26
C VAL A 91 -6.06 -4.97 -8.47
N ARG A 92 -5.48 -4.95 -7.28
CA ARG A 92 -5.41 -6.11 -6.37
C ARG A 92 -5.64 -5.67 -4.94
N PHE A 93 -6.21 -6.55 -4.12
CA PHE A 93 -6.31 -6.30 -2.69
C PHE A 93 -4.95 -6.51 -2.02
N PHE A 94 -4.53 -5.53 -1.22
CA PHE A 94 -3.23 -5.56 -0.56
C PHE A 94 -3.06 -6.81 0.32
N LEU A 95 -4.06 -7.12 1.14
CA LEU A 95 -4.00 -8.26 2.05
C LEU A 95 -4.09 -9.63 1.36
N ASN A 96 -4.46 -9.69 0.08
CA ASN A 96 -4.36 -10.95 -0.66
C ASN A 96 -2.91 -11.42 -0.84
N GLU A 97 -1.96 -10.51 -0.73
CA GLU A 97 -0.54 -10.86 -0.77
C GLU A 97 -0.08 -11.58 0.51
N LEU A 98 -0.85 -11.50 1.57
CA LEU A 98 -0.61 -12.24 2.81
C LEU A 98 -1.35 -13.59 2.80
N ASN A 99 -2.62 -13.60 2.35
CA ASN A 99 -3.48 -14.79 2.27
C ASN A 99 -4.14 -14.84 0.90
N GLU A 100 -3.55 -15.56 -0.04
CA GLU A 100 -4.08 -15.66 -1.41
C GLU A 100 -5.53 -16.18 -1.42
N GLY A 101 -6.36 -15.55 -2.24
CA GLY A 101 -7.74 -15.94 -2.44
C GLY A 101 -8.74 -15.29 -1.50
N ASN A 102 -8.29 -14.50 -0.53
CA ASN A 102 -9.16 -13.79 0.41
C ASN A 102 -9.08 -12.28 0.20
N SER A 103 -10.18 -11.67 -0.23
CA SER A 103 -10.30 -10.22 -0.30
C SER A 103 -10.51 -9.68 1.11
N VAL A 104 -9.42 -9.39 1.83
CA VAL A 104 -9.46 -8.96 3.22
C VAL A 104 -9.23 -7.46 3.29
N ASN A 105 -10.08 -6.78 4.06
CA ASN A 105 -9.95 -5.34 4.28
C ASN A 105 -8.89 -5.07 5.35
N VAL A 106 -8.06 -4.04 5.11
CA VAL A 106 -7.17 -3.54 6.16
C VAL A 106 -8.03 -2.84 7.21
N PRO A 107 -7.91 -3.22 8.49
CA PRO A 107 -8.69 -2.56 9.54
C PRO A 107 -8.36 -1.08 9.65
N ASP A 108 -9.38 -0.27 10.00
CA ASP A 108 -9.18 1.14 10.30
C ASP A 108 -8.59 1.27 11.71
N PRO A 109 -7.39 1.87 11.87
CA PRO A 109 -6.76 1.95 13.18
C PRO A 109 -7.47 2.88 14.16
N TRP A 110 -8.36 3.76 13.69
CA TRP A 110 -9.09 4.70 14.54
C TRP A 110 -9.94 4.02 15.61
N PHE A 111 -10.42 2.79 15.38
CA PHE A 111 -11.31 2.08 16.30
C PHE A 111 -10.59 1.33 17.41
N GLY A 112 -9.29 1.18 17.34
CA GLY A 112 -8.50 0.42 18.31
C GLY A 112 -7.59 1.27 19.20
N GLY A 113 -7.70 2.60 19.17
CA GLY A 113 -6.78 3.47 19.89
C GLY A 113 -5.34 3.26 19.41
N TYR A 114 -4.35 3.51 20.28
CA TYR A 114 -2.95 3.37 19.91
C TYR A 114 -2.58 1.92 19.58
N ASP A 115 -3.13 0.96 20.31
CA ASP A 115 -2.90 -0.47 20.05
C ASP A 115 -3.39 -0.86 18.65
N GLY A 116 -4.47 -0.23 18.17
CA GLY A 116 -4.98 -0.45 16.82
C GLY A 116 -3.97 -0.03 15.75
N PHE A 117 -3.27 1.08 15.95
CA PHE A 117 -2.21 1.52 15.04
C PHE A 117 -1.05 0.54 15.01
N GLN A 118 -0.68 -0.02 16.16
CA GLN A 118 0.38 -1.02 16.24
C GLN A 118 0.01 -2.31 15.53
N GLU A 119 -1.23 -2.78 15.70
CA GLU A 119 -1.71 -4.00 15.04
C GLU A 119 -1.77 -3.83 13.51
N VAL A 120 -2.23 -2.68 13.05
CA VAL A 120 -2.24 -2.38 11.61
C VAL A 120 -0.81 -2.33 11.06
N TYR A 121 0.12 -1.72 11.79
CA TYR A 121 1.52 -1.69 11.36
C TYR A 121 2.07 -3.12 11.16
N LYS A 122 1.86 -4.01 12.13
CA LYS A 122 2.34 -5.40 12.04
C LYS A 122 1.75 -6.12 10.84
N LEU A 123 0.47 -5.92 10.58
CA LEU A 123 -0.23 -6.52 9.44
C LEU A 123 0.34 -6.02 8.12
N LEU A 124 0.54 -4.72 7.99
CA LEU A 124 1.11 -4.12 6.79
C LEU A 124 2.56 -4.54 6.58
N ASP A 125 3.34 -4.64 7.65
CA ASP A 125 4.74 -5.07 7.59
C ASP A 125 4.86 -6.50 7.05
N ARG A 126 4.07 -7.42 7.57
CA ARG A 126 4.05 -8.82 7.10
C ARG A 126 3.62 -8.92 5.65
N THR A 127 2.62 -8.13 5.25
CA THR A 127 2.14 -8.12 3.86
C THR A 127 3.21 -7.56 2.92
N CYS A 128 3.88 -6.49 3.31
CA CYS A 128 4.97 -5.91 2.53
C CYS A 128 6.13 -6.88 2.37
N ASP A 129 6.48 -7.64 3.40
CA ASP A 129 7.53 -8.67 3.30
C ASP A 129 7.16 -9.72 2.26
N ASN A 130 5.90 -10.17 2.22
CA ASN A 130 5.44 -11.14 1.23
C ASN A 130 5.48 -10.55 -0.18
N ILE A 131 5.10 -9.29 -0.36
CA ILE A 131 5.16 -8.61 -1.65
C ILE A 131 6.60 -8.56 -2.16
N VAL A 132 7.54 -8.14 -1.31
CA VAL A 132 8.94 -8.03 -1.69
C VAL A 132 9.54 -9.39 -2.02
N ASN A 133 9.21 -10.43 -1.25
CA ASN A 133 9.67 -11.79 -1.52
C ASN A 133 9.18 -12.28 -2.89
N LYS A 134 7.92 -12.00 -3.25
CA LYS A 134 7.38 -12.34 -4.56
C LYS A 134 8.09 -11.57 -5.68
N LEU A 135 8.40 -10.31 -5.47
CA LEU A 135 9.12 -9.49 -6.45
C LEU A 135 10.54 -9.99 -6.66
N ILE A 136 11.24 -10.39 -5.60
CA ILE A 136 12.57 -10.97 -5.68
C ILE A 136 12.53 -12.27 -6.48
N ASN A 137 11.58 -13.17 -6.16
CA ASN A 137 11.43 -14.45 -6.85
C ASN A 137 11.10 -14.27 -8.33
N SER A 138 10.24 -13.31 -8.66
CA SER A 138 9.88 -12.98 -10.04
C SER A 138 11.11 -12.48 -10.81
N ARG A 139 11.94 -11.65 -10.20
CA ARG A 139 13.16 -11.14 -10.81
C ARG A 139 14.18 -12.25 -11.08
N ILE A 140 14.36 -13.17 -10.12
CA ILE A 140 15.24 -14.31 -10.29
C ILE A 140 14.75 -15.20 -11.44
N ASN A 141 13.45 -15.47 -11.51
CA ASN A 141 12.85 -16.29 -12.55
C ASN A 141 12.91 -15.62 -13.94
N SER A 142 12.88 -14.29 -13.99
CA SER A 142 12.90 -13.56 -15.26
C SER A 142 14.31 -13.34 -15.79
N SER A 143 15.35 -13.59 -15.01
CA SER A 143 16.75 -13.44 -15.43
C SER A 143 17.31 -14.69 -16.14
N ASP A 144 16.48 -15.70 -16.26
CA ASP A 144 16.81 -16.89 -17.06
C ASP A 144 16.50 -16.59 -18.57
#